data_351109f9bc8afc7f709de791a141ea59
#
_entry.id   351109f9bc8afc7f709de791a141ea59
#
_cell.length_a   1.000
_cell.length_b   1.000
_cell.length_c   1.000
_cell.angle_alpha   90.00
_cell.angle_beta   90.00
_cell.angle_gamma   90.00
#
_symmetry.space_group_name_H-M   'P 1'
#
loop_
_entity.id
_entity.type
_entity.pdbx_description
1 polymer ?
#
loop_
_entity_poly.entity_id
_entity_poly.type
_entity_poly.pdbx_seq_one_letter_code
_entity_poly.pdbx_strand_id
1 'polypeptide(L)'
;MRIIALSDIHGQLPVISESAEVMFICGDIIPLKMQKNYPQSLKWLREEFIPHFNNMSVEQIYLIAGNHDFFFESARPQIISALFSGTKIIYLRNENVDYLDNDGNTWNIFGSPDCHIFGNWAFMYHSNIELEDFNKMHDDCDIMITHDAAYGQNDICKQDIWYNKHEHIGNPEMAEVLKKKHPKFHFTGHLHTSDHNVVDYNGTKTACVSLLDERYHMTYKPLILDIEKSGDYKLVNNENKMGTDA
;
A
#
# COMPACT_ATOMS: atom_id res chain seq x y z
N MET A 1 -14.09 -9.61 8.56
CA MET A 1 -13.06 -9.94 7.52
C MET A 1 -11.67 -9.82 8.12
N ARG A 2 -10.79 -10.82 7.93
CA ARG A 2 -9.37 -10.70 8.30
C ARG A 2 -8.56 -10.19 7.12
N ILE A 3 -7.68 -9.20 7.36
CA ILE A 3 -6.79 -8.62 6.36
C ILE A 3 -5.32 -8.68 6.80
N ILE A 4 -4.43 -8.67 5.80
CA ILE A 4 -2.99 -8.44 5.95
C ILE A 4 -2.64 -7.22 5.08
N ALA A 5 -1.90 -6.25 5.62
CA ALA A 5 -1.42 -5.11 4.84
C ALA A 5 0.10 -4.94 4.99
N LEU A 6 0.78 -4.67 3.87
CA LEU A 6 2.23 -4.47 3.80
C LEU A 6 2.62 -3.57 2.62
N SER A 7 3.83 -3.02 2.66
CA SER A 7 4.40 -2.17 1.62
C SER A 7 5.92 -2.17 1.68
N ASP A 8 6.56 -1.54 0.68
CA ASP A 8 7.99 -1.20 0.68
C ASP A 8 8.90 -2.40 0.95
N ILE A 9 8.65 -3.49 0.22
CA ILE A 9 9.46 -4.72 0.33
C ILE A 9 10.76 -4.64 -0.48
N HIS A 10 10.83 -3.79 -1.51
CA HIS A 10 11.99 -3.60 -2.39
C HIS A 10 12.72 -4.90 -2.77
N GLY A 11 11.93 -5.94 -3.06
CA GLY A 11 12.41 -7.27 -3.44
C GLY A 11 12.73 -8.20 -2.28
N GLN A 12 12.57 -7.79 -1.04
CA GLN A 12 12.70 -8.65 0.13
C GLN A 12 11.34 -9.32 0.42
N LEU A 13 11.21 -10.57 0.03
CA LEU A 13 9.95 -11.29 0.14
C LEU A 13 9.70 -11.75 1.59
N PRO A 14 8.68 -11.22 2.29
CA PRO A 14 8.43 -11.56 3.71
C PRO A 14 7.87 -12.97 3.84
N VAL A 15 8.22 -13.66 4.94
CA VAL A 15 7.58 -14.92 5.31
C VAL A 15 6.38 -14.59 6.22
N ILE A 16 5.19 -14.94 5.76
CA ILE A 16 3.91 -14.71 6.47
C ILE A 16 3.23 -16.06 6.65
N SER A 17 3.03 -16.47 7.90
CA SER A 17 2.40 -17.75 8.28
C SER A 17 0.90 -17.64 8.49
N GLU A 18 0.42 -16.42 8.68
CA GLU A 18 -0.98 -16.14 8.98
C GLU A 18 -1.84 -16.24 7.73
N SER A 19 -3.08 -16.69 7.92
CA SER A 19 -4.11 -16.69 6.89
C SER A 19 -4.99 -15.46 6.98
N ALA A 20 -5.47 -14.97 5.84
CA ALA A 20 -6.43 -13.88 5.75
C ALA A 20 -7.34 -14.05 4.54
N GLU A 21 -8.46 -13.34 4.50
CA GLU A 21 -9.30 -13.26 3.31
C GLU A 21 -8.64 -12.34 2.27
N VAL A 22 -8.14 -11.19 2.70
CA VAL A 22 -7.57 -10.19 1.80
C VAL A 22 -6.17 -9.78 2.23
N MET A 23 -5.28 -9.59 1.25
CA MET A 23 -3.98 -8.93 1.44
C MET A 23 -3.93 -7.64 0.61
N PHE A 24 -3.45 -6.57 1.24
CA PHE A 24 -3.15 -5.29 0.59
C PHE A 24 -1.64 -5.10 0.49
N ILE A 25 -1.14 -4.79 -0.72
CA ILE A 25 0.27 -4.47 -0.96
C ILE A 25 0.34 -3.04 -1.50
N CYS A 26 0.85 -2.12 -0.68
CA CYS A 26 0.77 -0.69 -0.91
C CYS A 26 2.02 -0.12 -1.62
N GLY A 27 2.59 -0.86 -2.58
CA GLY A 27 3.64 -0.39 -3.47
C GLY A 27 5.08 -0.65 -3.04
N ASP A 28 6.00 -0.19 -3.87
CA ASP A 28 7.45 -0.30 -3.75
C ASP A 28 7.92 -1.77 -3.58
N ILE A 29 7.46 -2.61 -4.51
CA ILE A 29 7.73 -4.04 -4.48
C ILE A 29 9.02 -4.43 -5.22
N ILE A 30 9.39 -3.72 -6.29
CA ILE A 30 10.49 -4.10 -7.18
C ILE A 30 11.85 -3.88 -6.50
N PRO A 31 12.80 -4.83 -6.60
CA PRO A 31 14.15 -4.65 -6.06
C PRO A 31 14.82 -3.38 -6.58
N LEU A 32 15.41 -2.55 -5.70
CA LEU A 32 16.04 -1.27 -6.03
C LEU A 32 17.00 -1.35 -7.22
N LYS A 33 17.80 -2.41 -7.31
CA LYS A 33 18.77 -2.63 -8.39
C LYS A 33 18.13 -2.87 -9.77
N MET A 34 16.84 -3.21 -9.80
CA MET A 34 16.09 -3.52 -11.03
C MET A 34 15.04 -2.47 -11.39
N GLN A 35 14.70 -1.56 -10.49
CA GLN A 35 13.55 -0.64 -10.58
C GLN A 35 13.43 0.10 -11.93
N LYS A 36 14.57 0.49 -12.54
CA LYS A 36 14.61 1.18 -13.85
C LYS A 36 14.91 0.23 -15.02
N ASN A 37 14.97 -1.08 -14.79
CA ASN A 37 15.25 -2.07 -15.82
C ASN A 37 14.00 -2.92 -16.10
N TYR A 38 13.22 -2.50 -17.09
CA TYR A 38 11.94 -3.13 -17.45
C TYR A 38 12.02 -4.65 -17.64
N PRO A 39 12.97 -5.22 -18.46
CA PRO A 39 13.06 -6.67 -18.61
C PRO A 39 13.39 -7.41 -17.33
N GLN A 40 14.27 -6.88 -16.49
CA GLN A 40 14.63 -7.50 -15.22
C GLN A 40 13.49 -7.43 -14.22
N SER A 41 12.79 -6.29 -14.13
CA SER A 41 11.59 -6.15 -13.29
C SER A 41 10.51 -7.15 -13.70
N LEU A 42 10.21 -7.26 -15.00
CA LEU A 42 9.22 -8.22 -15.50
C LEU A 42 9.60 -9.66 -15.18
N LYS A 43 10.89 -10.01 -15.35
CA LYS A 43 11.40 -11.34 -15.04
C LYS A 43 11.22 -11.66 -13.55
N TRP A 44 11.66 -10.75 -12.67
CA TRP A 44 11.55 -10.91 -11.22
C TRP A 44 10.09 -11.02 -10.76
N LEU A 45 9.19 -10.20 -11.30
CA LEU A 45 7.75 -10.30 -11.01
C LEU A 45 7.19 -11.69 -11.34
N ARG A 46 7.57 -12.27 -12.50
CA ARG A 46 7.10 -13.59 -12.94
C ARG A 46 7.70 -14.75 -12.17
N GLU A 47 9.00 -14.69 -11.89
CA GLU A 47 9.75 -15.84 -11.38
C GLU A 47 9.83 -15.86 -9.84
N GLU A 48 9.70 -14.70 -9.18
CA GLU A 48 9.88 -14.59 -7.73
C GLU A 48 8.63 -14.01 -7.04
N PHE A 49 8.18 -12.80 -7.40
CA PHE A 49 7.11 -12.11 -6.69
C PHE A 49 5.77 -12.86 -6.78
N ILE A 50 5.30 -13.15 -7.99
CA ILE A 50 4.00 -13.80 -8.21
C ILE A 50 3.95 -15.19 -7.57
N PRO A 51 4.93 -16.09 -7.77
CA PRO A 51 4.90 -17.39 -7.12
C PRO A 51 4.89 -17.29 -5.60
N HIS A 52 5.67 -16.37 -5.02
CA HIS A 52 5.75 -16.18 -3.58
C HIS A 52 4.39 -15.78 -2.99
N PHE A 53 3.80 -14.70 -3.48
CA PHE A 53 2.54 -14.19 -2.95
C PHE A 53 1.33 -15.07 -3.31
N ASN A 54 1.35 -15.73 -4.47
CA ASN A 54 0.28 -16.64 -4.89
C ASN A 54 0.20 -17.92 -4.02
N ASN A 55 1.32 -18.29 -3.37
CA ASN A 55 1.37 -19.44 -2.46
C ASN A 55 0.97 -19.11 -1.02
N MET A 56 0.76 -17.84 -0.67
CA MET A 56 0.32 -17.46 0.67
C MET A 56 -1.11 -17.89 0.95
N SER A 57 -1.43 -18.09 2.24
CA SER A 57 -2.76 -18.49 2.72
C SER A 57 -3.73 -17.30 2.75
N VAL A 58 -3.93 -16.64 1.60
CA VAL A 58 -4.90 -15.56 1.40
C VAL A 58 -5.78 -15.87 0.19
N GLU A 59 -7.01 -15.36 0.19
CA GLU A 59 -7.94 -15.61 -0.92
C GLU A 59 -7.72 -14.63 -2.06
N GLN A 60 -7.56 -13.34 -1.75
CA GLN A 60 -7.39 -12.26 -2.72
C GLN A 60 -6.25 -11.32 -2.30
N ILE A 61 -5.50 -10.81 -3.28
CA ILE A 61 -4.44 -9.81 -3.08
C ILE A 61 -4.74 -8.59 -3.95
N TYR A 62 -4.85 -7.42 -3.33
CA TYR A 62 -4.93 -6.14 -4.03
C TYR A 62 -3.57 -5.46 -3.95
N LEU A 63 -3.02 -5.13 -5.12
CA LEU A 63 -1.69 -4.55 -5.29
C LEU A 63 -1.82 -3.19 -5.95
N ILE A 64 -1.16 -2.20 -5.41
CA ILE A 64 -0.80 -0.97 -6.12
C ILE A 64 0.72 -0.91 -6.33
N ALA A 65 1.18 -0.05 -7.22
CA ALA A 65 2.59 0.28 -7.37
C ALA A 65 2.99 1.40 -6.40
N GLY A 66 4.32 1.60 -6.23
CA GLY A 66 4.90 2.75 -5.55
C GLY A 66 5.86 3.51 -6.46
N ASN A 67 6.51 4.55 -5.92
CA ASN A 67 7.36 5.43 -6.72
C ASN A 67 8.65 4.76 -7.23
N HIS A 68 9.07 3.64 -6.69
CA HIS A 68 10.17 2.83 -7.20
C HIS A 68 9.74 1.79 -8.24
N ASP A 69 8.45 1.63 -8.51
CA ASP A 69 7.89 0.58 -9.38
C ASP A 69 7.72 1.04 -10.85
N PHE A 70 8.77 1.58 -11.48
CA PHE A 70 8.78 2.13 -12.84
C PHE A 70 8.22 1.18 -13.91
N PHE A 71 8.29 -0.14 -13.68
CA PHE A 71 7.69 -1.12 -14.57
C PHE A 71 6.20 -0.88 -14.75
N PHE A 72 5.46 -0.69 -13.66
CA PHE A 72 4.00 -0.53 -13.69
C PHE A 72 3.56 0.79 -14.33
N GLU A 73 4.34 1.85 -14.18
CA GLU A 73 4.07 3.12 -14.87
C GLU A 73 4.27 3.00 -16.38
N SER A 74 5.33 2.28 -16.81
CA SER A 74 5.75 2.17 -18.21
C SER A 74 5.03 1.08 -18.98
N ALA A 75 4.53 0.03 -18.29
CA ALA A 75 3.90 -1.11 -18.93
C ALA A 75 2.51 -0.77 -19.47
N ARG A 76 2.19 -1.32 -20.64
CA ARG A 76 0.82 -1.23 -21.16
C ARG A 76 -0.14 -2.01 -20.26
N PRO A 77 -1.39 -1.54 -20.06
CA PRO A 77 -2.37 -2.24 -19.21
C PRO A 77 -2.56 -3.71 -19.56
N GLN A 78 -2.51 -4.06 -20.86
CA GLN A 78 -2.65 -5.44 -21.32
C GLN A 78 -1.51 -6.36 -20.84
N ILE A 79 -0.30 -5.80 -20.67
CA ILE A 79 0.85 -6.56 -20.16
C ILE A 79 0.67 -6.82 -18.67
N ILE A 80 0.21 -5.83 -17.91
CA ILE A 80 -0.08 -5.97 -16.47
C ILE A 80 -1.22 -6.97 -16.26
N SER A 81 -2.31 -6.85 -17.02
CA SER A 81 -3.42 -7.79 -16.96
C SER A 81 -2.99 -9.23 -17.29
N ALA A 82 -2.17 -9.40 -18.32
CA ALA A 82 -1.64 -10.73 -18.69
C ALA A 82 -0.66 -11.27 -17.63
N LEU A 83 0.10 -10.39 -16.96
CA LEU A 83 1.05 -10.78 -15.92
C LEU A 83 0.35 -11.42 -14.72
N PHE A 84 -0.79 -10.87 -14.29
CA PHE A 84 -1.54 -11.34 -13.12
C PHE A 84 -2.70 -12.29 -13.46
N SER A 85 -2.91 -12.59 -14.75
CA SER A 85 -3.99 -13.51 -15.16
C SER A 85 -3.82 -14.89 -14.54
N GLY A 86 -4.89 -15.40 -13.90
CA GLY A 86 -4.90 -16.71 -13.23
C GLY A 86 -4.17 -16.73 -11.88
N THR A 87 -3.82 -15.58 -11.32
CA THR A 87 -3.26 -15.44 -9.97
C THR A 87 -4.30 -14.88 -9.00
N LYS A 88 -3.97 -14.83 -7.71
CA LYS A 88 -4.77 -14.15 -6.67
C LYS A 88 -4.58 -12.63 -6.66
N ILE A 89 -3.72 -12.06 -7.54
CA ILE A 89 -3.32 -10.67 -7.48
C ILE A 89 -4.15 -9.85 -8.46
N ILE A 90 -4.81 -8.82 -7.96
CA ILE A 90 -5.47 -7.77 -8.74
C ILE A 90 -4.66 -6.49 -8.56
N TYR A 91 -4.12 -5.95 -9.67
CA TYR A 91 -3.42 -4.67 -9.66
C TYR A 91 -4.43 -3.54 -9.84
N LEU A 92 -4.36 -2.54 -8.97
CA LEU A 92 -5.21 -1.35 -9.01
C LEU A 92 -4.39 -0.10 -9.38
N ARG A 93 -4.95 0.74 -10.23
CA ARG A 93 -4.40 2.05 -10.59
C ARG A 93 -5.54 3.04 -10.75
N ASN A 94 -5.82 3.81 -9.69
CA ASN A 94 -6.91 4.80 -9.64
C ASN A 94 -8.27 4.16 -9.94
N GLU A 95 -8.52 2.99 -9.35
CA GLU A 95 -9.68 2.14 -9.62
C GLU A 95 -10.35 1.69 -8.31
N ASN A 96 -11.68 1.55 -8.41
CA ASN A 96 -12.50 0.92 -7.37
C ASN A 96 -12.75 -0.54 -7.71
N VAL A 97 -12.85 -1.38 -6.68
CA VAL A 97 -13.22 -2.79 -6.78
C VAL A 97 -14.03 -3.20 -5.57
N ASP A 98 -14.99 -4.10 -5.79
CA ASP A 98 -15.78 -4.70 -4.72
C ASP A 98 -15.20 -6.07 -4.35
N TYR A 99 -15.15 -6.33 -3.05
CA TYR A 99 -14.84 -7.64 -2.48
C TYR A 99 -15.99 -8.13 -1.61
N LEU A 100 -16.48 -9.35 -1.85
CA LEU A 100 -17.48 -10.00 -1.01
C LEU A 100 -16.77 -10.90 0.00
N ASP A 101 -16.86 -10.56 1.30
CA ASP A 101 -16.23 -11.36 2.35
C ASP A 101 -17.01 -12.64 2.68
N ASN A 102 -16.41 -13.52 3.48
CA ASN A 102 -17.00 -14.79 3.88
C ASN A 102 -18.26 -14.66 4.77
N ASP A 103 -18.49 -13.48 5.35
CA ASP A 103 -19.67 -13.13 6.12
C ASP A 103 -20.79 -12.54 5.25
N GLY A 104 -20.57 -12.35 3.96
CA GLY A 104 -21.53 -11.83 2.99
C GLY A 104 -21.58 -10.30 2.92
N ASN A 105 -20.57 -9.58 3.45
CA ASN A 105 -20.48 -8.13 3.34
C ASN A 105 -19.70 -7.75 2.08
N THR A 106 -20.20 -6.79 1.32
CA THR A 106 -19.45 -6.19 0.19
C THR A 106 -18.57 -5.06 0.72
N TRP A 107 -17.27 -5.11 0.42
CA TRP A 107 -16.29 -4.08 0.74
C TRP A 107 -15.91 -3.33 -0.53
N ASN A 108 -16.10 -2.01 -0.54
CA ASN A 108 -15.65 -1.15 -1.62
C ASN A 108 -14.21 -0.71 -1.35
N ILE A 109 -13.31 -1.03 -2.26
CA ILE A 109 -11.87 -0.82 -2.14
C ILE A 109 -11.40 0.11 -3.25
N PHE A 110 -10.62 1.14 -2.93
CA PHE A 110 -9.98 2.00 -3.90
C PHE A 110 -8.46 1.90 -3.78
N GLY A 111 -7.75 1.79 -4.93
CA GLY A 111 -6.30 1.72 -4.98
C GLY A 111 -5.68 2.76 -5.90
N SER A 112 -4.69 3.53 -5.39
CA SER A 112 -3.94 4.52 -6.15
C SER A 112 -2.45 4.45 -5.87
N PRO A 113 -1.58 4.37 -6.92
CA PRO A 113 -0.14 4.45 -6.78
C PRO A 113 0.39 5.89 -6.73
N ASP A 114 -0.45 6.90 -6.94
CA ASP A 114 -0.04 8.27 -7.17
C ASP A 114 0.66 8.89 -5.96
N CYS A 115 1.76 9.59 -6.23
CA CYS A 115 2.58 10.29 -5.26
C CYS A 115 2.75 11.75 -5.66
N HIS A 116 2.77 12.65 -4.68
CA HIS A 116 3.10 14.05 -4.96
C HIS A 116 4.55 14.20 -5.44
N ILE A 117 4.84 15.29 -6.15
CA ILE A 117 6.15 15.49 -6.76
C ILE A 117 7.16 15.93 -5.70
N PHE A 118 8.19 15.09 -5.46
CA PHE A 118 9.38 15.46 -4.69
C PHE A 118 10.70 15.10 -5.43
N GLY A 119 10.61 14.56 -6.66
CA GLY A 119 11.76 14.15 -7.43
C GLY A 119 11.38 13.67 -8.84
N ASN A 120 12.15 12.74 -9.37
CA ASN A 120 11.92 12.11 -10.69
C ASN A 120 11.75 10.60 -10.51
N TRP A 121 10.62 10.24 -9.88
CA TRP A 121 10.23 8.86 -9.61
C TRP A 121 8.97 8.50 -10.39
N ALA A 122 8.57 7.23 -10.35
CA ALA A 122 7.33 6.80 -10.98
C ALA A 122 6.10 7.33 -10.23
N PHE A 123 4.98 7.45 -10.93
CA PHE A 123 3.67 7.86 -10.39
C PHE A 123 3.65 9.22 -9.71
N MET A 124 4.59 10.12 -10.06
CA MET A 124 4.60 11.50 -9.58
C MET A 124 3.87 12.41 -10.54
N TYR A 125 2.77 12.98 -10.09
CA TYR A 125 1.93 13.85 -10.89
C TYR A 125 1.73 15.22 -10.26
N HIS A 126 1.29 16.19 -11.08
CA HIS A 126 0.89 17.50 -10.57
C HIS A 126 -0.45 17.42 -9.83
N SER A 127 -0.63 18.29 -8.86
CA SER A 127 -1.80 18.37 -7.97
C SER A 127 -3.16 18.23 -8.65
N ASN A 128 -3.33 18.82 -9.83
CA ASN A 128 -4.59 18.74 -10.58
C ASN A 128 -4.88 17.31 -11.09
N ILE A 129 -3.85 16.55 -11.47
CA ILE A 129 -3.99 15.16 -11.95
C ILE A 129 -4.27 14.27 -10.75
N GLU A 130 -3.51 14.41 -9.66
CA GLU A 130 -3.71 13.65 -8.43
C GLU A 130 -5.10 13.85 -7.84
N LEU A 131 -5.57 15.10 -7.80
CA LEU A 131 -6.90 15.40 -7.29
C LEU A 131 -8.00 14.78 -8.18
N GLU A 132 -7.82 14.77 -9.51
CA GLU A 132 -8.74 14.08 -10.43
C GLU A 132 -8.75 12.58 -10.17
N ASP A 133 -7.56 11.97 -10.00
CA ASP A 133 -7.41 10.54 -9.79
C ASP A 133 -7.97 10.09 -8.44
N PHE A 134 -7.67 10.78 -7.35
CA PHE A 134 -8.25 10.45 -6.04
C PHE A 134 -9.77 10.69 -5.97
N ASN A 135 -10.31 11.63 -6.73
CA ASN A 135 -11.76 11.85 -6.83
C ASN A 135 -12.51 10.69 -7.52
N LYS A 136 -11.82 9.78 -8.23
CA LYS A 136 -12.42 8.54 -8.75
C LYS A 136 -12.84 7.57 -7.66
N MET A 137 -12.27 7.68 -6.44
CA MET A 137 -12.73 6.91 -5.29
C MET A 137 -14.24 7.12 -5.09
N HIS A 138 -15.00 6.04 -4.88
CA HIS A 138 -16.43 6.11 -4.59
C HIS A 138 -16.68 6.78 -3.24
N ASP A 139 -17.84 7.44 -3.07
CA ASP A 139 -18.20 8.14 -1.83
C ASP A 139 -18.48 7.15 -0.67
N ASP A 140 -18.78 5.89 -0.99
CA ASP A 140 -19.01 4.79 -0.05
C ASP A 140 -17.80 3.86 0.09
N CYS A 141 -16.61 4.32 -0.29
CA CYS A 141 -15.37 3.56 -0.16
C CYS A 141 -15.14 3.14 1.30
N ASP A 142 -14.89 1.85 1.51
CA ASP A 142 -14.58 1.31 2.83
C ASP A 142 -13.08 1.31 3.12
N ILE A 143 -12.28 0.94 2.10
CA ILE A 143 -10.83 0.75 2.25
C ILE A 143 -10.13 1.47 1.11
N MET A 144 -9.24 2.39 1.46
CA MET A 144 -8.33 3.04 0.54
C MET A 144 -6.92 2.49 0.73
N ILE A 145 -6.26 2.13 -0.36
CA ILE A 145 -4.83 1.80 -0.36
C ILE A 145 -4.08 2.77 -1.28
N THR A 146 -3.04 3.42 -0.75
CA THR A 146 -2.20 4.33 -1.50
C THR A 146 -0.74 4.07 -1.19
N HIS A 147 0.16 4.49 -2.09
CA HIS A 147 1.58 4.42 -1.74
C HIS A 147 1.98 5.60 -0.87
N ASP A 148 1.61 6.81 -1.27
CA ASP A 148 1.87 8.03 -0.50
C ASP A 148 0.92 8.15 0.72
N ALA A 149 1.33 8.90 1.74
CA ALA A 149 0.50 9.23 2.89
C ALA A 149 -0.26 10.55 2.66
N ALA A 150 -1.44 10.70 3.25
CA ALA A 150 -2.16 11.98 3.19
C ALA A 150 -1.54 13.01 4.14
N TYR A 151 -1.48 14.29 3.74
CA TYR A 151 -0.95 15.36 4.57
C TYR A 151 -1.67 15.44 5.92
N GLY A 152 -0.87 15.41 6.99
CA GLY A 152 -1.36 15.42 8.38
C GLY A 152 -1.78 14.04 8.92
N GLN A 153 -1.55 12.94 8.17
CA GLN A 153 -1.96 11.59 8.56
C GLN A 153 -0.80 10.59 8.40
N ASN A 154 -0.14 10.22 9.49
CA ASN A 154 1.04 9.35 9.51
C ASN A 154 2.18 9.79 8.57
N ASP A 155 2.30 11.07 8.30
CA ASP A 155 3.19 11.65 7.29
C ASP A 155 4.37 12.42 7.88
N ILE A 156 4.64 12.27 9.18
CA ILE A 156 5.78 12.93 9.82
C ILE A 156 7.07 12.17 9.55
N CYS A 157 8.00 12.84 8.86
CA CYS A 157 9.36 12.33 8.70
C CYS A 157 10.12 12.43 10.04
N LYS A 158 10.60 11.27 10.53
CA LYS A 158 11.34 11.19 11.81
C LYS A 158 12.86 11.22 11.65
N GLN A 159 13.37 11.25 10.41
CA GLN A 159 14.82 11.28 10.12
C GLN A 159 15.26 12.55 9.43
N ASP A 160 16.44 13.06 9.83
CA ASP A 160 17.04 14.33 9.34
C ASP A 160 17.80 14.19 8.00
N ILE A 161 17.66 13.09 7.24
CA ILE A 161 18.54 12.80 6.10
C ILE A 161 18.16 13.64 4.87
N TRP A 162 16.86 13.92 4.66
CA TRP A 162 16.36 14.62 3.46
C TRP A 162 15.38 15.75 3.74
N TYR A 163 14.77 15.81 4.94
CA TYR A 163 13.75 16.78 5.36
C TYR A 163 14.02 17.28 6.76
N ASN A 164 13.50 18.46 7.10
CA ASN A 164 13.52 18.91 8.48
C ASN A 164 12.73 17.95 9.37
N LYS A 165 13.35 17.54 10.45
CA LYS A 165 12.76 16.63 11.42
C LYS A 165 11.40 17.15 11.91
N HIS A 166 10.38 16.26 11.91
CA HIS A 166 9.01 16.54 12.33
C HIS A 166 8.16 17.41 11.38
N GLU A 167 8.54 17.56 10.12
CA GLU A 167 7.65 18.15 9.12
C GLU A 167 6.66 17.12 8.58
N HIS A 168 5.45 17.61 8.28
CA HIS A 168 4.46 16.88 7.49
C HIS A 168 4.89 16.91 6.02
N ILE A 169 5.02 15.74 5.41
CA ILE A 169 5.48 15.61 4.01
C ILE A 169 4.51 14.81 3.14
N GLY A 170 3.30 14.56 3.65
CA GLY A 170 2.27 13.83 2.92
C GLY A 170 1.57 14.65 1.84
N ASN A 171 0.72 13.99 1.08
CA ASN A 171 0.00 14.51 -0.08
C ASN A 171 -1.20 15.38 0.34
N PRO A 172 -1.21 16.69 0.04
CA PRO A 172 -2.32 17.57 0.41
C PRO A 172 -3.61 17.31 -0.39
N GLU A 173 -3.51 16.91 -1.66
CA GLU A 173 -4.66 16.60 -2.51
C GLU A 173 -5.42 15.38 -1.99
N MET A 174 -4.68 14.35 -1.56
CA MET A 174 -5.24 13.17 -0.90
C MET A 174 -5.96 13.55 0.40
N ALA A 175 -5.34 14.42 1.22
CA ALA A 175 -5.97 14.89 2.45
C ALA A 175 -7.29 15.62 2.21
N GLU A 176 -7.40 16.41 1.12
CA GLU A 176 -8.65 17.06 0.73
C GLU A 176 -9.74 16.07 0.32
N VAL A 177 -9.38 14.97 -0.36
CA VAL A 177 -10.34 13.93 -0.74
C VAL A 177 -10.79 13.13 0.49
N LEU A 178 -9.87 12.76 1.37
CA LEU A 178 -10.19 12.03 2.61
C LEU A 178 -11.12 12.83 3.54
N LYS A 179 -10.97 14.16 3.60
CA LYS A 179 -11.89 15.04 4.35
C LYS A 179 -13.33 15.02 3.83
N LYS A 180 -13.55 14.59 2.60
CA LYS A 180 -14.89 14.58 1.95
C LYS A 180 -15.50 13.19 1.94
N LYS A 181 -14.68 12.15 1.69
CA LYS A 181 -15.16 10.79 1.38
C LYS A 181 -15.07 9.82 2.56
N HIS A 182 -14.20 10.09 3.55
CA HIS A 182 -14.08 9.36 4.82
C HIS A 182 -14.09 7.82 4.70
N PRO A 183 -13.13 7.18 3.94
CA PRO A 183 -13.02 5.73 3.96
C PRO A 183 -12.79 5.24 5.40
N LYS A 184 -13.26 4.05 5.75
CA LYS A 184 -13.11 3.50 7.10
C LYS A 184 -11.66 3.18 7.43
N PHE A 185 -10.92 2.67 6.42
CA PHE A 185 -9.51 2.28 6.54
C PHE A 185 -8.69 2.88 5.41
N HIS A 186 -7.48 3.32 5.74
CA HIS A 186 -6.50 3.82 4.78
C HIS A 186 -5.12 3.24 5.10
N PHE A 187 -4.56 2.43 4.19
CA PHE A 187 -3.23 1.85 4.32
C PHE A 187 -2.27 2.49 3.33
N THR A 188 -1.09 2.91 3.84
CA THR A 188 -0.06 3.62 3.08
C THR A 188 1.29 2.94 3.18
N GLY A 189 2.21 3.26 2.28
CA GLY A 189 3.63 2.91 2.36
C GLY A 189 4.52 4.14 2.40
N HIS A 190 5.60 4.10 1.60
CA HIS A 190 6.48 5.21 1.25
C HIS A 190 7.30 5.80 2.42
N LEU A 191 6.68 6.15 3.51
CA LEU A 191 7.33 6.82 4.64
C LEU A 191 7.81 5.81 5.68
N HIS A 192 8.97 5.20 5.43
CA HIS A 192 9.55 4.14 6.27
C HIS A 192 9.72 4.52 7.74
N THR A 193 9.89 5.80 8.06
CA THR A 193 10.01 6.31 9.44
C THR A 193 8.70 6.75 10.08
N SER A 194 7.58 6.61 9.38
CA SER A 194 6.26 6.98 9.88
C SER A 194 5.84 6.15 11.10
N ASP A 195 4.67 6.46 11.65
CA ASP A 195 4.08 5.65 12.71
C ASP A 195 3.36 4.44 12.08
N HIS A 196 3.79 3.24 12.45
CA HIS A 196 3.23 1.97 11.99
C HIS A 196 2.01 1.52 12.82
N ASN A 197 1.57 2.32 13.78
CA ASN A 197 0.33 2.03 14.50
C ASN A 197 -0.89 2.49 13.69
N VAL A 198 -2.03 1.86 13.95
CA VAL A 198 -3.31 2.33 13.44
C VAL A 198 -3.74 3.55 14.23
N VAL A 199 -3.92 4.68 13.55
CA VAL A 199 -4.34 5.96 14.13
C VAL A 199 -5.66 6.40 13.50
N ASP A 200 -6.55 6.97 14.31
CA ASP A 200 -7.84 7.52 13.85
C ASP A 200 -7.70 8.98 13.45
N TYR A 201 -7.98 9.28 12.19
CA TYR A 201 -8.07 10.64 11.66
C TYR A 201 -9.50 10.92 11.19
N ASN A 202 -10.30 11.57 12.04
CA ASN A 202 -11.69 11.94 11.74
C ASN A 202 -12.57 10.76 11.29
N GLY A 203 -12.39 9.59 11.89
CA GLY A 203 -13.13 8.37 11.58
C GLY A 203 -12.44 7.43 10.58
N THR A 204 -11.44 7.88 9.86
CA THR A 204 -10.59 7.01 9.01
C THR A 204 -9.45 6.40 9.83
N LYS A 205 -9.36 5.09 9.87
CA LYS A 205 -8.27 4.34 10.52
C LYS A 205 -7.09 4.24 9.55
N THR A 206 -6.02 4.98 9.80
CA THR A 206 -4.84 5.05 8.90
C THR A 206 -3.64 4.35 9.52
N ALA A 207 -2.89 3.61 8.71
CA ALA A 207 -1.61 3.01 9.11
C ALA A 207 -0.61 3.03 7.96
N CYS A 208 0.66 3.37 8.25
CA CYS A 208 1.78 3.05 7.39
C CYS A 208 2.13 1.57 7.55
N VAL A 209 2.22 0.85 6.43
CA VAL A 209 2.45 -0.60 6.42
C VAL A 209 3.78 -1.00 5.76
N SER A 210 4.71 -0.05 5.66
CA SER A 210 6.08 -0.29 5.20
C SER A 210 6.78 -1.34 6.06
N LEU A 211 7.43 -2.34 5.44
CA LEU A 211 8.17 -3.38 6.17
C LEU A 211 9.63 -3.00 6.44
N LEU A 212 10.18 -2.08 5.65
CA LEU A 212 11.58 -1.69 5.73
C LEU A 212 11.75 -0.38 6.48
N ASP A 213 12.92 -0.22 7.11
CA ASP A 213 13.39 1.07 7.63
C ASP A 213 14.09 1.88 6.52
N GLU A 214 14.52 3.11 6.84
CA GLU A 214 15.22 4.02 5.91
C GLU A 214 16.58 3.48 5.40
N ARG A 215 17.09 2.43 6.01
CA ARG A 215 18.29 1.72 5.55
C ARG A 215 17.95 0.49 4.72
N TYR A 216 16.67 0.30 4.39
CA TYR A 216 16.14 -0.84 3.68
C TYR A 216 16.36 -2.18 4.42
N HIS A 217 16.40 -2.16 5.75
CA HIS A 217 16.37 -3.38 6.56
C HIS A 217 14.93 -3.74 6.90
N MET A 218 14.58 -5.03 6.82
CA MET A 218 13.26 -5.51 7.24
C MET A 218 13.15 -5.38 8.76
N THR A 219 12.37 -4.42 9.21
CA THR A 219 12.27 -4.00 10.62
C THR A 219 10.87 -4.17 11.17
N TYR A 220 9.86 -4.04 10.29
CA TYR A 220 8.47 -4.11 10.69
C TYR A 220 7.81 -5.39 10.18
N LYS A 221 6.75 -5.82 10.89
CA LYS A 221 5.90 -6.94 10.49
C LYS A 221 4.72 -6.44 9.66
N PRO A 222 4.16 -7.28 8.78
CA PRO A 222 2.88 -6.97 8.14
C PRO A 222 1.82 -6.65 9.19
N LEU A 223 0.98 -5.65 8.93
CA LEU A 223 -0.16 -5.32 9.78
C LEU A 223 -1.28 -6.34 9.53
N ILE A 224 -1.77 -6.98 10.60
CA ILE A 224 -2.84 -7.97 10.53
C ILE A 224 -4.00 -7.52 11.40
N LEU A 225 -5.16 -7.30 10.77
CA LEU A 225 -6.37 -6.83 11.42
C LEU A 225 -7.55 -7.77 11.14
N ASP A 226 -8.38 -7.97 12.16
CA ASP A 226 -9.78 -8.35 11.96
C ASP A 226 -10.60 -7.05 11.92
N ILE A 227 -11.25 -6.76 10.78
CA ILE A 227 -12.00 -5.52 10.55
C ILE A 227 -13.48 -5.77 10.36
N GLU A 228 -14.31 -4.77 10.73
CA GLU A 228 -15.76 -4.80 10.62
C GLU A 228 -16.28 -3.69 9.72
N LYS A 229 -17.45 -3.89 9.11
CA LYS A 229 -18.12 -2.88 8.26
C LYS A 229 -18.48 -1.60 9.03
N SER A 230 -18.56 -1.65 10.35
CA SER A 230 -18.69 -0.49 11.24
C SER A 230 -17.48 0.45 11.22
N GLY A 231 -16.31 -0.04 10.82
CA GLY A 231 -15.01 0.62 10.95
C GLY A 231 -14.27 0.23 12.24
N ASP A 232 -14.83 -0.68 13.03
CA ASP A 232 -14.16 -1.27 14.17
C ASP A 232 -13.09 -2.26 13.71
N TYR A 233 -12.06 -2.46 14.52
CA TYR A 233 -10.99 -3.40 14.22
C TYR A 233 -10.39 -4.02 15.48
N LYS A 234 -9.77 -5.18 15.29
CA LYS A 234 -8.94 -5.85 16.29
C LYS A 234 -7.56 -6.15 15.69
N LEU A 235 -6.51 -5.71 16.36
CA LEU A 235 -5.14 -6.06 15.99
C LEU A 235 -4.88 -7.54 16.33
N VAL A 236 -4.41 -8.30 15.35
CA VAL A 236 -4.12 -9.75 15.52
C VAL A 236 -2.69 -9.96 16.02
N ASN A 237 -1.73 -9.20 15.48
CA ASN A 237 -0.33 -9.22 15.92
C ASN A 237 -0.04 -8.04 16.85
N ASN A 238 0.30 -8.31 18.10
CA ASN A 238 0.48 -7.28 19.13
C ASN A 238 1.77 -6.45 19.03
N GLU A 239 2.69 -6.76 18.11
CA GLU A 239 3.96 -6.05 17.94
C GLU A 239 4.26 -5.82 16.46
N ASN A 240 4.30 -4.55 16.04
CA ASN A 240 4.61 -4.15 14.68
C ASN A 240 6.12 -4.20 14.34
N LYS A 241 7.00 -4.40 15.33
CA LYS A 241 8.44 -4.55 15.09
C LYS A 241 8.86 -6.01 15.16
N MET A 242 9.81 -6.39 14.32
CA MET A 242 10.54 -7.64 14.52
C MET A 242 11.34 -7.53 15.81
N GLY A 243 11.30 -8.57 16.66
CA GLY A 243 12.18 -8.64 17.82
C GLY A 243 13.63 -8.54 17.35
N THR A 244 14.40 -7.63 17.94
CA THR A 244 15.86 -7.67 17.80
C THR A 244 16.33 -8.90 18.57
N ASP A 245 16.44 -10.04 17.88
CA ASP A 245 17.18 -11.17 18.43
C ASP A 245 18.62 -10.70 18.60
N ALA A 246 19.05 -10.67 19.89
CA ALA A 246 20.34 -10.20 20.37
C ALA A 246 21.48 -11.13 19.95
#